data_51180f54a2965e7f9704143d1774a053
#
_entry.id   51180f54a2965e7f9704143d1774a053
#
_cell.length_a   1.000
_cell.length_b   1.000
_cell.length_c   1.000
_cell.angle_alpha   90.00
_cell.angle_beta   90.00
_cell.angle_gamma   90.00
#
_symmetry.space_group_name_H-M   'P 1'
#
loop_
_entity.id
_entity.type
_entity.pdbx_description
1 polymer ?
#
loop_
_entity_poly.entity_id
_entity_poly.type
_entity_poly.pdbx_seq_one_letter_code
_entity_poly.pdbx_strand_id
1 'polypeptide(L)'
;MDSHDTNQPLKQGELEEEKKAVEVSEEITETPAEETIVEKPTENASKLSTKEEVLLRLKEVAQDAENANKQELDGLKQTFYKIHNAEIEAAKKTFVENGGAEEEFIAQPSSVEEEFKSLMAAIKEKRSALAAEIEKQKEENLQVKLSIIEELKELVESPDDANKSYNEFKKLASV
;
A
#
# COMPACT_ATOMS: atom_id res chain seq x y z
N MET A 1 34.13 -16.19 72.43
CA MET A 1 34.67 -17.42 71.91
C MET A 1 33.49 -18.28 71.50
N ASP A 2 33.18 -18.62 70.31
CA ASP A 2 33.82 -18.47 68.98
C ASP A 2 32.72 -18.41 67.93
N SER A 3 32.99 -17.62 66.94
CA SER A 3 32.30 -17.52 65.69
C SER A 3 32.13 -18.85 64.98
N HIS A 4 31.02 -19.07 64.30
CA HIS A 4 31.08 -19.76 63.01
C HIS A 4 30.00 -19.22 62.10
N ASP A 5 30.50 -18.43 61.25
CA ASP A 5 29.98 -17.97 59.97
C ASP A 5 29.77 -19.16 59.04
N THR A 6 28.60 -19.30 58.47
CA THR A 6 28.43 -20.19 57.31
C THR A 6 27.51 -19.51 56.30
N ASN A 7 28.13 -18.68 55.54
CA ASN A 7 27.62 -18.13 54.28
C ASN A 7 27.52 -19.26 53.27
N GLN A 8 26.31 -19.63 52.86
CA GLN A 8 26.09 -20.44 51.67
C GLN A 8 25.42 -19.61 50.56
N PRO A 9 25.97 -19.58 49.39
CA PRO A 9 25.41 -18.83 48.27
C PRO A 9 24.18 -19.57 47.73
N LEU A 10 23.08 -18.84 47.66
CA LEU A 10 21.86 -19.22 46.94
C LEU A 10 22.16 -19.41 45.44
N LYS A 11 21.70 -20.52 44.93
CA LYS A 11 21.88 -20.97 43.55
C LYS A 11 21.26 -19.93 42.59
N GLN A 12 22.09 -19.27 41.83
CA GLN A 12 21.73 -18.60 40.56
C GLN A 12 21.35 -19.71 39.56
N GLY A 13 20.10 -20.07 39.46
CA GLY A 13 19.65 -21.12 38.56
C GLY A 13 18.17 -21.07 38.18
N GLU A 14 17.39 -20.26 38.88
CA GLU A 14 15.94 -20.23 38.64
C GLU A 14 15.40 -18.94 38.04
N LEU A 15 16.26 -18.03 37.69
CA LEU A 15 15.88 -16.71 37.11
C LEU A 15 16.16 -16.57 35.59
N GLU A 16 16.69 -17.63 34.96
CA GLU A 16 16.95 -17.61 33.51
C GLU A 16 15.86 -18.29 32.66
N GLU A 17 14.96 -19.10 33.26
CA GLU A 17 13.88 -19.73 32.49
C GLU A 17 12.63 -18.86 32.33
N GLU A 18 12.38 -17.88 33.17
CA GLU A 18 11.26 -16.97 33.00
C GLU A 18 11.52 -15.83 32.02
N LYS A 19 12.79 -15.56 31.68
CA LYS A 19 13.11 -14.53 30.64
C LYS A 19 13.07 -15.03 29.21
N LYS A 20 12.97 -16.33 29.02
CA LYS A 20 12.95 -16.94 27.66
C LYS A 20 11.55 -17.17 27.11
N ALA A 21 10.52 -17.01 27.94
CA ALA A 21 9.12 -17.17 27.54
C ALA A 21 8.41 -15.86 27.15
N VAL A 22 9.04 -14.71 27.36
CA VAL A 22 8.47 -13.38 27.03
C VAL A 22 9.07 -12.79 25.75
N GLU A 23 10.13 -13.38 25.20
CA GLU A 23 10.86 -12.83 24.03
C GLU A 23 10.46 -13.46 22.68
N VAL A 24 9.39 -14.25 22.65
CA VAL A 24 8.88 -14.91 21.43
C VAL A 24 7.54 -14.34 20.93
N SER A 25 7.00 -13.30 21.55
CA SER A 25 5.72 -12.71 21.15
C SER A 25 5.79 -11.30 20.57
N GLU A 26 6.97 -10.76 20.25
CA GLU A 26 7.11 -9.40 19.69
C GLU A 26 7.86 -9.36 18.35
N GLU A 27 7.80 -10.40 17.53
CA GLU A 27 8.38 -10.29 16.18
C GLU A 27 7.48 -10.91 15.12
N ILE A 28 6.28 -10.33 14.97
CA ILE A 28 5.55 -10.34 13.70
C ILE A 28 5.04 -8.93 13.43
N THR A 29 5.95 -8.00 13.23
CA THR A 29 5.70 -6.87 12.36
C THR A 29 6.31 -7.20 11.01
N GLU A 30 5.62 -8.01 10.24
CA GLU A 30 5.86 -8.05 8.80
C GLU A 30 5.47 -6.69 8.22
N THR A 31 6.42 -5.81 8.16
CA THR A 31 6.46 -4.78 7.13
C THR A 31 6.45 -5.53 5.80
N PRO A 32 5.47 -5.27 4.91
CA PRO A 32 5.59 -5.77 3.55
C PRO A 32 6.91 -5.23 3.01
N ALA A 33 7.84 -6.13 2.73
CA ALA A 33 9.03 -5.81 1.97
C ALA A 33 8.55 -5.07 0.71
N GLU A 34 8.91 -3.81 0.62
CA GLU A 34 8.86 -3.03 -0.61
C GLU A 34 9.93 -3.65 -1.51
N GLU A 35 9.52 -4.74 -2.20
CA GLU A 35 10.28 -5.22 -3.34
C GLU A 35 10.34 -4.06 -4.33
N THR A 36 11.45 -3.37 -4.33
CA THR A 36 11.87 -2.51 -5.44
C THR A 36 12.13 -3.42 -6.65
N ILE A 37 11.05 -3.92 -7.24
CA ILE A 37 11.07 -4.43 -8.59
C ILE A 37 11.28 -3.20 -9.47
N VAL A 38 12.50 -3.00 -9.91
CA VAL A 38 12.83 -2.08 -11.00
C VAL A 38 12.27 -2.74 -12.28
N GLU A 39 10.94 -2.72 -12.42
CA GLU A 39 10.30 -3.19 -13.62
C GLU A 39 10.34 -2.08 -14.68
N LYS A 40 10.82 -2.46 -15.86
CA LYS A 40 10.88 -1.62 -17.05
C LYS A 40 9.51 -0.97 -17.31
N PRO A 41 9.50 0.32 -17.75
CA PRO A 41 8.27 0.98 -18.19
C PRO A 41 7.54 0.09 -19.20
N THR A 42 6.24 -0.05 -19.06
CA THR A 42 5.42 -0.80 -20.03
C THR A 42 5.70 -0.25 -21.43
N GLU A 43 5.90 -1.12 -22.40
CA GLU A 43 6.30 -0.76 -23.78
C GLU A 43 5.39 0.30 -24.42
N ASN A 44 4.17 0.46 -23.95
CA ASN A 44 3.20 1.43 -24.44
C ASN A 44 3.51 2.88 -24.00
N ALA A 45 4.00 3.11 -22.78
CA ALA A 45 4.32 4.46 -22.30
C ALA A 45 5.59 5.03 -22.96
N SER A 46 6.54 4.17 -23.34
CA SER A 46 7.81 4.58 -23.95
C SER A 46 7.70 4.94 -25.44
N LYS A 47 6.56 4.65 -26.08
CA LYS A 47 6.30 5.00 -27.50
C LYS A 47 5.68 6.37 -27.69
N LEU A 48 5.22 7.01 -26.61
CA LEU A 48 4.58 8.33 -26.68
C LEU A 48 5.65 9.41 -26.82
N SER A 49 5.44 10.30 -27.80
CA SER A 49 6.43 11.31 -28.23
C SER A 49 6.04 12.73 -27.83
N THR A 50 4.77 12.98 -27.51
CA THR A 50 4.24 14.30 -27.17
C THR A 50 3.47 14.28 -25.86
N LYS A 51 3.35 15.48 -25.22
CA LYS A 51 2.56 15.63 -23.99
C LYS A 51 1.09 15.34 -24.23
N GLU A 52 0.57 15.71 -25.40
CA GLU A 52 -0.82 15.50 -25.78
C GLU A 52 -1.16 14.01 -25.90
N GLU A 53 -0.26 13.21 -26.46
CA GLU A 53 -0.40 11.74 -26.50
C GLU A 53 -0.42 11.15 -25.10
N VAL A 54 0.46 11.62 -24.21
CA VAL A 54 0.50 11.18 -22.81
C VAL A 54 -0.80 11.55 -22.08
N LEU A 55 -1.30 12.79 -22.29
CA LEU A 55 -2.57 13.23 -21.71
C LEU A 55 -3.76 12.43 -22.23
N LEU A 56 -3.79 12.14 -23.54
CA LEU A 56 -4.85 11.32 -24.12
C LEU A 56 -4.88 9.93 -23.46
N ARG A 57 -3.72 9.30 -23.36
CA ARG A 57 -3.61 7.99 -22.70
C ARG A 57 -3.99 8.06 -21.23
N LEU A 58 -3.58 9.12 -20.52
CA LEU A 58 -3.93 9.31 -19.12
C LEU A 58 -5.44 9.52 -18.93
N LYS A 59 -6.13 10.20 -19.86
CA LYS A 59 -7.59 10.32 -19.86
C LYS A 59 -8.29 8.97 -20.02
N GLU A 60 -7.77 8.10 -20.88
CA GLU A 60 -8.28 6.73 -21.03
C GLU A 60 -8.13 5.94 -19.72
N VAL A 61 -6.94 6.00 -19.12
CA VAL A 61 -6.69 5.35 -17.82
C VAL A 61 -7.57 5.92 -16.70
N ALA A 62 -7.88 7.23 -16.74
CA ALA A 62 -8.76 7.87 -15.76
C ALA A 62 -10.24 7.41 -15.87
N GLN A 63 -10.67 6.93 -17.03
CA GLN A 63 -12.01 6.33 -17.20
C GLN A 63 -12.14 5.00 -16.48
N ASP A 64 -11.06 4.20 -16.46
CA ASP A 64 -10.98 2.91 -15.79
C ASP A 64 -9.89 2.93 -14.69
N ALA A 65 -9.98 3.91 -13.80
CA ALA A 65 -8.98 4.13 -12.76
C ALA A 65 -8.86 2.96 -11.77
N GLU A 66 -9.89 2.13 -11.66
CA GLU A 66 -9.93 0.95 -10.79
C GLU A 66 -8.95 -0.12 -11.25
N ASN A 67 -8.85 -0.32 -12.56
CA ASN A 67 -7.95 -1.28 -13.19
C ASN A 67 -6.61 -0.66 -13.63
N ALA A 68 -6.40 0.63 -13.32
CA ALA A 68 -5.19 1.33 -13.72
C ALA A 68 -3.92 0.68 -13.16
N ASN A 69 -3.02 0.28 -14.06
CA ASN A 69 -1.75 -0.31 -13.66
C ASN A 69 -0.80 0.76 -13.11
N LYS A 70 -0.24 0.52 -11.92
CA LYS A 70 0.73 1.42 -11.30
C LYS A 70 1.93 1.68 -12.21
N GLN A 71 2.46 0.64 -12.85
CA GLN A 71 3.61 0.75 -13.75
C GLN A 71 3.32 1.63 -14.97
N GLU A 72 2.11 1.49 -15.55
CA GLU A 72 1.67 2.35 -16.65
C GLU A 72 1.59 3.81 -16.22
N LEU A 73 1.00 4.10 -15.05
CA LEU A 73 0.93 5.45 -14.50
C LEU A 73 2.32 6.04 -14.24
N ASP A 74 3.22 5.28 -13.68
CA ASP A 74 4.60 5.71 -13.43
C ASP A 74 5.35 5.93 -14.75
N GLY A 75 5.14 5.09 -15.75
CA GLY A 75 5.67 5.25 -17.10
C GLY A 75 5.15 6.51 -17.81
N LEU A 76 3.86 6.77 -17.74
CA LEU A 76 3.24 7.98 -18.29
C LEU A 76 3.79 9.23 -17.60
N LYS A 77 3.95 9.19 -16.28
CA LYS A 77 4.54 10.27 -15.49
C LYS A 77 5.99 10.55 -15.91
N GLN A 78 6.81 9.51 -16.01
CA GLN A 78 8.20 9.67 -16.45
C GLN A 78 8.30 10.23 -17.86
N THR A 79 7.49 9.72 -18.80
CA THR A 79 7.46 10.18 -20.19
C THR A 79 7.01 11.65 -20.27
N PHE A 80 5.97 12.03 -19.54
CA PHE A 80 5.50 13.41 -19.49
C PHE A 80 6.58 14.38 -19.04
N TYR A 81 7.22 14.10 -17.89
CA TYR A 81 8.24 15.01 -17.36
C TYR A 81 9.54 14.98 -18.17
N LYS A 82 9.86 13.88 -18.83
CA LYS A 82 10.99 13.85 -19.78
C LYS A 82 10.77 14.82 -20.94
N ILE A 83 9.58 14.80 -21.54
CA ILE A 83 9.22 15.70 -22.65
C ILE A 83 9.14 17.15 -22.14
N HIS A 84 8.48 17.37 -21.01
CA HIS A 84 8.31 18.69 -20.40
C HIS A 84 9.66 19.36 -20.08
N ASN A 85 10.57 18.62 -19.45
CA ASN A 85 11.89 19.16 -19.14
C ASN A 85 12.71 19.45 -20.40
N ALA A 86 12.62 18.59 -21.43
CA ALA A 86 13.29 18.86 -22.70
C ALA A 86 12.79 20.13 -23.39
N GLU A 87 11.48 20.42 -23.31
CA GLU A 87 10.90 21.66 -23.85
C GLU A 87 11.33 22.88 -23.04
N ILE A 88 11.38 22.79 -21.70
CA ILE A 88 11.90 23.87 -20.84
C ILE A 88 13.37 24.16 -21.16
N GLU A 89 14.20 23.15 -21.30
CA GLU A 89 15.61 23.32 -21.65
C GLU A 89 15.78 23.95 -23.04
N ALA A 90 14.96 23.53 -24.02
CA ALA A 90 14.97 24.13 -25.34
C ALA A 90 14.53 25.61 -25.31
N ALA A 91 13.48 25.93 -24.56
CA ALA A 91 13.01 27.30 -24.37
C ALA A 91 14.07 28.17 -23.67
N LYS A 92 14.71 27.64 -22.63
CA LYS A 92 15.79 28.30 -21.91
C LYS A 92 16.98 28.61 -22.83
N LYS A 93 17.39 27.62 -23.63
CA LYS A 93 18.44 27.80 -24.60
C LYS A 93 18.11 28.91 -25.63
N THR A 94 16.90 28.91 -26.17
CA THR A 94 16.44 29.93 -27.09
C THR A 94 16.40 31.30 -26.42
N PHE A 95 16.01 31.40 -25.16
CA PHE A 95 16.01 32.65 -24.39
C PHE A 95 17.43 33.23 -24.26
N VAL A 96 18.40 32.38 -23.92
CA VAL A 96 19.81 32.79 -23.82
C VAL A 96 20.41 33.18 -25.19
N GLU A 97 20.09 32.44 -26.26
CA GLU A 97 20.52 32.77 -27.64
C GLU A 97 19.97 34.11 -28.11
N ASN A 98 18.80 34.52 -27.61
CA ASN A 98 18.20 35.85 -27.88
C ASN A 98 18.73 36.96 -26.95
N GLY A 99 19.76 36.70 -26.16
CA GLY A 99 20.43 37.69 -25.31
C GLY A 99 19.88 37.81 -23.88
N GLY A 100 18.99 36.92 -23.44
CA GLY A 100 18.55 36.83 -22.05
C GLY A 100 19.62 36.23 -21.17
N ALA A 101 19.69 36.64 -19.90
CA ALA A 101 20.56 35.99 -18.94
C ALA A 101 19.92 34.69 -18.47
N GLU A 102 20.71 33.63 -18.33
CA GLU A 102 20.21 32.29 -17.91
C GLU A 102 19.47 32.33 -16.59
N GLU A 103 19.91 33.18 -15.66
CA GLU A 103 19.33 33.36 -14.33
C GLU A 103 17.96 34.09 -14.36
N GLU A 104 17.64 34.78 -15.44
CA GLU A 104 16.37 35.49 -15.62
C GLU A 104 15.31 34.63 -16.29
N PHE A 105 15.67 33.43 -16.76
CA PHE A 105 14.71 32.54 -17.39
C PHE A 105 13.71 32.00 -16.38
N ILE A 106 12.43 32.30 -16.58
CA ILE A 106 11.31 31.78 -15.81
C ILE A 106 10.47 30.91 -16.74
N ALA A 107 10.41 29.61 -16.45
CA ALA A 107 9.53 28.69 -17.16
C ALA A 107 8.07 29.10 -16.94
N GLN A 108 7.32 29.31 -18.03
CA GLN A 108 5.91 29.62 -17.92
C GLN A 108 5.10 28.41 -17.53
N PRO A 109 4.13 28.54 -16.60
CA PRO A 109 3.24 27.45 -16.25
C PRO A 109 2.47 26.98 -17.50
N SER A 110 2.44 25.68 -17.71
CA SER A 110 1.76 25.06 -18.84
C SER A 110 0.39 24.55 -18.40
N SER A 111 -0.67 24.95 -19.08
CA SER A 111 -2.02 24.40 -18.85
C SER A 111 -2.06 22.89 -19.02
N VAL A 112 -1.22 22.36 -19.89
CA VAL A 112 -1.03 20.92 -20.14
C VAL A 112 -0.46 20.22 -18.90
N GLU A 113 0.47 20.89 -18.19
CA GLU A 113 1.02 20.36 -16.93
C GLU A 113 -0.03 20.37 -15.81
N GLU A 114 -0.83 21.41 -15.72
CA GLU A 114 -1.92 21.50 -14.72
C GLU A 114 -2.97 20.42 -14.97
N GLU A 115 -3.34 20.21 -16.23
CA GLU A 115 -4.27 19.14 -16.62
C GLU A 115 -3.70 17.75 -16.29
N PHE A 116 -2.42 17.52 -16.56
CA PHE A 116 -1.72 16.29 -16.22
C PHE A 116 -1.75 16.03 -14.71
N LYS A 117 -1.40 17.02 -13.90
CA LYS A 117 -1.42 16.93 -12.45
C LYS A 117 -2.83 16.63 -11.91
N SER A 118 -3.84 17.30 -12.46
CA SER A 118 -5.24 17.11 -12.09
C SER A 118 -5.73 15.68 -12.39
N LEU A 119 -5.43 15.16 -13.58
CA LEU A 119 -5.77 13.78 -13.94
C LEU A 119 -5.08 12.76 -13.06
N MET A 120 -3.78 12.92 -12.79
CA MET A 120 -3.03 12.03 -11.90
C MET A 120 -3.59 12.05 -10.47
N ALA A 121 -3.98 13.23 -9.98
CA ALA A 121 -4.61 13.36 -8.66
C ALA A 121 -5.97 12.65 -8.62
N ALA A 122 -6.81 12.83 -9.62
CA ALA A 122 -8.12 12.18 -9.71
C ALA A 122 -8.01 10.66 -9.79
N ILE A 123 -7.04 10.12 -10.55
CA ILE A 123 -6.79 8.67 -10.61
C ILE A 123 -6.35 8.15 -9.23
N LYS A 124 -5.41 8.84 -8.59
CA LYS A 124 -4.94 8.47 -7.25
C LYS A 124 -6.06 8.46 -6.23
N GLU A 125 -6.93 9.47 -6.25
CA GLU A 125 -8.08 9.57 -5.35
C GLU A 125 -9.05 8.41 -5.54
N LYS A 126 -9.45 8.12 -6.79
CA LYS A 126 -10.33 6.98 -7.10
C LYS A 126 -9.74 5.65 -6.63
N ARG A 127 -8.46 5.41 -6.88
CA ARG A 127 -7.78 4.18 -6.43
C ARG A 127 -7.69 4.08 -4.92
N SER A 128 -7.45 5.20 -4.24
CA SER A 128 -7.43 5.25 -2.77
C SER A 128 -8.81 4.96 -2.18
N ALA A 129 -9.87 5.52 -2.78
CA ALA A 129 -11.25 5.25 -2.36
C ALA A 129 -11.62 3.78 -2.55
N LEU A 130 -11.26 3.18 -3.69
CA LEU A 130 -11.48 1.77 -3.94
C LEU A 130 -10.73 0.88 -2.94
N ALA A 131 -9.47 1.19 -2.66
CA ALA A 131 -8.67 0.44 -1.69
C ALA A 131 -9.28 0.51 -0.28
N ALA A 132 -9.80 1.67 0.12
CA ALA A 132 -10.48 1.85 1.39
C ALA A 132 -11.80 1.05 1.46
N GLU A 133 -12.56 1.01 0.36
CA GLU A 133 -13.80 0.22 0.29
C GLU A 133 -13.52 -1.29 0.36
N ILE A 134 -12.48 -1.76 -0.35
CA ILE A 134 -12.05 -3.17 -0.28
C ILE A 134 -11.62 -3.54 1.14
N GLU A 135 -10.88 -2.67 1.82
CA GLU A 135 -10.44 -2.94 3.19
C GLU A 135 -11.62 -2.98 4.16
N LYS A 136 -12.58 -2.09 4.00
CA LYS A 136 -13.83 -2.10 4.76
C LYS A 136 -14.60 -3.41 4.54
N GLN A 137 -14.75 -3.85 3.31
CA GLN A 137 -15.41 -5.13 2.99
C GLN A 137 -14.68 -6.34 3.60
N LYS A 138 -13.35 -6.32 3.60
CA LYS A 138 -12.57 -7.37 4.28
C LYS A 138 -12.83 -7.41 5.78
N GLU A 139 -12.87 -6.24 6.41
CA GLU A 139 -13.16 -6.13 7.84
C GLU A 139 -14.58 -6.62 8.17
N GLU A 140 -15.58 -6.18 7.38
CA GLU A 140 -16.96 -6.65 7.53
C GLU A 140 -17.07 -8.18 7.37
N ASN A 141 -16.41 -8.74 6.34
CA ASN A 141 -16.36 -10.18 6.13
C ASN A 141 -15.62 -10.94 7.27
N LEU A 142 -14.58 -10.33 7.84
CA LEU A 142 -13.88 -10.89 9.00
C LEU A 142 -14.81 -10.96 10.21
N GLN A 143 -15.54 -9.88 10.50
CA GLN A 143 -16.50 -9.82 11.62
C GLN A 143 -17.60 -10.86 11.46
N VAL A 144 -18.17 -11.02 10.27
CA VAL A 144 -19.16 -12.06 9.98
C VAL A 144 -18.58 -13.47 10.25
N LYS A 145 -17.36 -13.74 9.78
CA LYS A 145 -16.72 -15.05 10.01
C LYS A 145 -16.44 -15.30 11.48
N LEU A 146 -16.02 -14.30 12.23
CA LEU A 146 -15.80 -14.42 13.67
C LEU A 146 -17.11 -14.70 14.42
N SER A 147 -18.20 -14.01 14.06
CA SER A 147 -19.52 -14.29 14.62
C SER A 147 -19.97 -15.73 14.36
N ILE A 148 -19.83 -16.21 13.14
CA ILE A 148 -20.16 -17.61 12.80
C ILE A 148 -19.33 -18.60 13.62
N ILE A 149 -18.02 -18.35 13.82
CA ILE A 149 -17.15 -19.20 14.62
C ILE A 149 -17.63 -19.22 16.08
N GLU A 150 -18.03 -18.09 16.62
CA GLU A 150 -18.51 -18.00 17.99
C GLU A 150 -19.85 -18.72 18.17
N GLU A 151 -20.80 -18.53 17.25
CA GLU A 151 -22.06 -19.26 17.22
C GLU A 151 -21.87 -20.78 17.09
N LEU A 152 -20.87 -21.22 16.28
CA LEU A 152 -20.51 -22.64 16.17
C LEU A 152 -19.92 -23.19 17.47
N LYS A 153 -19.12 -22.42 18.21
CA LYS A 153 -18.61 -22.83 19.53
C LYS A 153 -19.75 -22.99 20.54
N GLU A 154 -20.65 -22.01 20.59
CA GLU A 154 -21.82 -22.07 21.45
C GLU A 154 -22.70 -23.29 21.11
N LEU A 155 -22.85 -23.59 19.82
CA LEU A 155 -23.62 -24.73 19.36
C LEU A 155 -23.00 -26.08 19.80
N VAL A 156 -21.67 -26.17 19.80
CA VAL A 156 -20.95 -27.37 20.26
C VAL A 156 -21.07 -27.56 21.78
N GLU A 157 -21.09 -26.47 22.54
CA GLU A 157 -21.21 -26.48 24.00
C GLU A 157 -22.65 -26.64 24.47
N SER A 158 -23.63 -26.46 23.57
CA SER A 158 -25.04 -26.56 23.88
C SER A 158 -25.46 -28.00 24.21
N PRO A 159 -26.24 -28.23 25.29
CA PRO A 159 -26.80 -29.56 25.62
C PRO A 159 -28.02 -29.93 24.73
N ASP A 160 -28.25 -29.22 23.66
CA ASP A 160 -29.39 -29.43 22.78
C ASP A 160 -29.38 -30.75 22.01
N ASP A 161 -30.52 -31.22 21.53
CA ASP A 161 -30.68 -32.41 20.70
C ASP A 161 -29.84 -32.31 19.43
N ALA A 162 -29.13 -33.40 19.11
CA ALA A 162 -28.23 -33.49 17.95
C ALA A 162 -28.87 -33.08 16.61
N ASN A 163 -30.17 -33.32 16.41
CA ASN A 163 -30.90 -32.95 15.20
C ASN A 163 -31.09 -31.43 15.10
N LYS A 164 -31.32 -30.74 16.23
CA LYS A 164 -31.46 -29.29 16.30
C LYS A 164 -30.12 -28.63 16.02
N SER A 165 -29.07 -29.08 16.70
CA SER A 165 -27.72 -28.60 16.50
C SER A 165 -27.22 -28.79 15.07
N TYR A 166 -27.54 -29.91 14.43
CA TYR A 166 -27.20 -30.17 13.02
C TYR A 166 -27.91 -29.18 12.05
N ASN A 167 -29.18 -28.88 12.30
CA ASN A 167 -29.91 -27.94 11.45
C ASN A 167 -29.38 -26.49 11.56
N GLU A 168 -28.99 -26.07 12.76
CA GLU A 168 -28.37 -24.77 13.01
C GLU A 168 -26.97 -24.70 12.40
N PHE A 169 -26.14 -25.73 12.59
CA PHE A 169 -24.85 -25.85 11.91
C PHE A 169 -24.97 -25.69 10.39
N LYS A 170 -25.95 -26.36 9.79
CA LYS A 170 -26.16 -26.31 8.34
C LYS A 170 -26.53 -24.89 7.86
N LYS A 171 -27.27 -24.10 8.66
CA LYS A 171 -27.56 -22.70 8.36
C LYS A 171 -26.31 -21.84 8.41
N LEU A 172 -25.50 -21.98 9.47
CA LEU A 172 -24.24 -21.23 9.64
C LEU A 172 -23.21 -21.59 8.56
N ALA A 173 -23.13 -22.83 8.15
CA ALA A 173 -22.23 -23.29 7.09
C ALA A 173 -22.63 -22.84 5.67
N SER A 174 -23.83 -22.27 5.49
CA SER A 174 -24.34 -21.78 4.18
C SER A 174 -24.20 -20.28 3.98
N VAL A 175 -23.63 -19.54 4.94
CA VAL A 175 -23.33 -18.10 4.86
C VAL A 175 -21.94 -17.91 4.27
#